data_3ede39efeef412cefcda03f41091e9b8
#
_entry.id   3ede39efeef412cefcda03f41091e9b8
#
_cell.length_a   1.000
_cell.length_b   1.000
_cell.length_c   1.000
_cell.angle_alpha   90.00
_cell.angle_beta   90.00
_cell.angle_gamma   90.00
#
_symmetry.space_group_name_H-M   'P 1'
#
loop_
_entity.id
_entity.type
_entity.pdbx_description
1 polymer ?
#
loop_
_entity_poly.entity_id
_entity_poly.type
_entity_poly.pdbx_seq_one_letter_code
_entity_poly.pdbx_strand_id
1 'polypeptide(L)'
;MLGHGTPGGLLNVSGFRTGMYIVDALVAEALAAKDNSIFIWCNADQFVRRYNLKGMYSGMFISEVAEASYFKILTDQDTVDRSNDTFAQLLGERLLVSDALEEIHTSVGHQYRLLAETNDIARYNSDRWYISR
;
A
#
# COMPACT_ATOMS: atom_id res chain seq x y z
N MET A 1 0.45 4.96 -6.03
CA MET A 1 1.77 4.45 -6.46
C MET A 1 2.11 3.27 -5.58
N LEU A 2 2.18 2.10 -6.15
CA LEU A 2 2.78 0.94 -5.50
C LEU A 2 4.29 1.13 -5.60
N GLY A 3 4.95 1.35 -4.50
CA GLY A 3 6.38 1.66 -4.48
C GLY A 3 7.12 0.91 -3.40
N HIS A 4 8.41 0.71 -3.60
CA HIS A 4 9.26 0.24 -2.54
C HIS A 4 9.40 1.29 -1.46
N GLY A 5 9.33 0.88 -0.21
CA GLY A 5 9.44 1.79 0.91
C GLY A 5 9.87 1.10 2.19
N THR A 6 10.04 1.92 3.20
CA THR A 6 10.44 1.50 4.55
C THR A 6 9.59 2.28 5.56
N PRO A 7 9.73 2.00 6.87
CA PRO A 7 9.16 2.87 7.91
C PRO A 7 9.61 4.34 7.84
N GLY A 8 10.70 4.63 7.13
CA GLY A 8 11.24 5.98 6.93
C GLY A 8 10.61 6.76 5.78
N GLY A 9 9.88 6.07 4.89
CA GLY A 9 9.22 6.70 3.75
C GLY A 9 9.27 5.90 2.45
N LEU A 10 8.91 6.55 1.35
CA LEU A 10 8.90 6.00 0.00
C LEU A 10 10.28 6.15 -0.65
N LEU A 11 10.84 5.06 -1.17
CA LEU A 11 12.16 5.01 -1.79
C LEU A 11 12.11 5.31 -3.29
N ASN A 12 13.15 5.98 -3.77
CA ASN A 12 13.47 6.01 -5.19
C ASN A 12 14.22 4.72 -5.57
N VAL A 13 13.61 3.93 -6.44
CA VAL A 13 14.19 2.66 -6.92
C VAL A 13 14.72 2.76 -8.35
N SER A 14 14.61 3.93 -8.99
CA SER A 14 15.05 4.14 -10.37
C SER A 14 16.29 5.01 -10.46
N GLY A 15 17.26 4.56 -11.27
CA GLY A 15 18.36 5.37 -11.76
C GLY A 15 19.42 5.73 -10.73
N PHE A 16 20.02 6.89 -10.90
CA PHE A 16 21.24 7.36 -10.27
C PHE A 16 21.15 7.60 -8.74
N ARG A 17 19.93 7.63 -8.19
CA ARG A 17 19.66 7.91 -6.77
C ARG A 17 18.90 6.77 -6.08
N THR A 18 19.17 5.55 -6.46
CA THR A 18 18.58 4.36 -5.81
C THR A 18 18.86 4.39 -4.31
N GLY A 19 17.84 4.16 -3.50
CA GLY A 19 17.93 4.14 -2.04
C GLY A 19 17.72 5.49 -1.35
N MET A 20 17.55 6.59 -2.11
CA MET A 20 17.11 7.86 -1.54
C MET A 20 15.58 7.89 -1.38
N TYR A 21 15.11 8.57 -0.35
CA TYR A 21 13.68 8.79 -0.18
C TYR A 21 13.13 9.83 -1.16
N ILE A 22 11.95 9.55 -1.72
CA ILE A 22 11.12 10.52 -2.45
C ILE A 22 10.17 11.21 -1.48
N VAL A 23 9.66 10.45 -0.50
CA VAL A 23 8.83 10.93 0.59
C VAL A 23 9.49 10.52 1.89
N ASP A 24 9.83 11.49 2.73
CA ASP A 24 10.50 11.29 4.01
C ASP A 24 9.99 12.27 5.08
N ALA A 25 10.71 12.37 6.17
CA ALA A 25 10.43 13.28 7.27
C ALA A 25 10.33 14.76 6.86
N LEU A 26 11.07 15.17 5.82
CA LEU A 26 11.11 16.59 5.40
C LEU A 26 9.78 17.05 4.77
N VAL A 27 9.03 16.12 4.16
CA VAL A 27 7.72 16.42 3.58
C VAL A 27 6.55 16.05 4.49
N ALA A 28 6.82 15.40 5.63
CA ALA A 28 5.78 14.92 6.55
C ALA A 28 4.89 16.06 7.08
N GLU A 29 5.48 17.23 7.39
CA GLU A 29 4.72 18.40 7.86
C GLU A 29 3.72 18.91 6.79
N ALA A 30 4.17 18.97 5.53
CA ALA A 30 3.30 19.35 4.42
C ALA A 30 2.19 18.33 4.17
N LEU A 31 2.49 17.03 4.37
CA LEU A 31 1.52 15.94 4.26
C LEU A 31 0.50 15.96 5.41
N ALA A 32 0.92 16.35 6.63
CA ALA A 32 0.05 16.44 7.80
C ALA A 32 -1.07 17.48 7.63
N ALA A 33 -0.87 18.47 6.76
CA ALA A 33 -1.89 19.46 6.41
C ALA A 33 -2.92 18.95 5.38
N LYS A 34 -2.81 17.68 4.93
CA LYS A 34 -3.68 17.06 3.94
C LYS A 34 -4.53 15.96 4.57
N ASP A 35 -5.84 16.02 4.34
CA ASP A 35 -6.79 15.04 4.87
C ASP A 35 -7.04 13.87 3.89
N ASN A 36 -6.70 14.04 2.60
CA ASN A 36 -7.01 13.08 1.54
C ASN A 36 -5.74 12.50 0.90
N SER A 37 -4.87 11.91 1.73
CA SER A 37 -3.62 11.33 1.24
C SER A 37 -3.71 9.81 1.12
N ILE A 38 -2.93 9.23 0.19
CA ILE A 38 -2.86 7.80 -0.04
C ILE A 38 -1.40 7.37 -0.05
N PHE A 39 -1.02 6.51 0.90
CA PHE A 39 0.35 6.07 1.12
C PHE A 39 0.45 4.56 0.89
N ILE A 40 0.96 4.15 -0.28
CA ILE A 40 1.07 2.74 -0.66
C ILE A 40 2.52 2.39 -0.92
N TRP A 41 3.17 1.89 0.12
CA TRP A 41 4.49 1.26 0.08
C TRP A 41 4.68 0.36 1.30
N CYS A 42 5.69 -0.49 1.28
CA CYS A 42 5.96 -1.40 2.39
C CYS A 42 6.20 -0.64 3.70
N ASN A 43 5.39 -0.94 4.71
CA ASN A 43 5.42 -0.29 6.02
C ASN A 43 5.04 1.21 6.03
N ALA A 44 4.21 1.67 5.09
CA ALA A 44 3.67 3.03 5.12
C ALA A 44 2.90 3.35 6.41
N ASP A 45 2.28 2.34 7.03
CA ASP A 45 1.57 2.46 8.30
C ASP A 45 2.47 2.99 9.43
N GLN A 46 3.75 2.62 9.45
CA GLN A 46 4.70 3.10 10.45
C GLN A 46 5.05 4.58 10.20
N PHE A 47 5.19 4.99 8.94
CA PHE A 47 5.40 6.38 8.57
C PHE A 47 4.17 7.23 8.93
N VAL A 48 2.97 6.81 8.51
CA VAL A 48 1.72 7.51 8.79
C VAL A 48 1.51 7.71 10.30
N ARG A 49 1.71 6.67 11.10
CA ARG A 49 1.58 6.75 12.57
C ARG A 49 2.64 7.65 13.21
N ARG A 50 3.90 7.56 12.75
CA ARG A 50 5.00 8.38 13.28
C ARG A 50 4.74 9.87 13.13
N TYR A 51 4.18 10.28 12.00
CA TYR A 51 3.94 11.69 11.69
C TYR A 51 2.47 12.11 11.85
N ASN A 52 1.64 11.24 12.43
CA ASN A 52 0.20 11.46 12.64
C ASN A 52 -0.52 11.95 11.37
N LEU A 53 -0.25 11.29 10.24
CA LEU A 53 -0.83 11.64 8.95
C LEU A 53 -2.23 11.04 8.82
N LYS A 54 -3.05 11.66 7.95
CA LYS A 54 -4.41 11.22 7.66
C LYS A 54 -4.50 10.67 6.24
N GLY A 55 -5.37 9.69 6.06
CA GLY A 55 -5.62 9.10 4.75
C GLY A 55 -5.65 7.58 4.74
N MET A 56 -5.60 6.99 3.55
CA MET A 56 -5.48 5.55 3.35
C MET A 56 -4.01 5.13 3.25
N TYR A 57 -3.67 3.97 3.80
CA TYR A 57 -2.29 3.51 3.77
C TYR A 57 -2.17 1.99 3.88
N SER A 58 -1.09 1.47 3.31
CA SER A 58 -0.72 0.06 3.43
C SER A 58 0.23 -0.17 4.61
N GLY A 59 0.16 -1.37 5.18
CA GLY A 59 1.24 -1.93 5.99
C GLY A 59 2.33 -2.54 5.09
N MET A 60 2.92 -3.63 5.58
CA MET A 60 3.82 -4.44 4.75
C MET A 60 2.99 -5.22 3.73
N PHE A 61 2.85 -4.69 2.52
CA PHE A 61 2.26 -5.41 1.40
C PHE A 61 3.32 -6.28 0.73
N ILE A 62 2.98 -7.53 0.50
CA ILE A 62 3.79 -8.44 -0.33
C ILE A 62 3.50 -8.08 -1.80
N SER A 63 4.54 -7.71 -2.51
CA SER A 63 4.52 -7.37 -3.93
C SER A 63 5.47 -8.18 -4.79
N GLU A 64 6.29 -9.03 -4.15
CA GLU A 64 7.29 -9.87 -4.80
C GLU A 64 7.35 -11.26 -4.15
N VAL A 65 7.73 -12.29 -4.91
CA VAL A 65 7.88 -13.68 -4.41
C VAL A 65 8.92 -13.77 -3.29
N ALA A 66 9.99 -12.98 -3.38
CA ALA A 66 11.02 -12.95 -2.34
C ALA A 66 10.47 -12.47 -0.98
N GLU A 67 9.57 -11.48 -0.98
CA GLU A 67 8.89 -11.01 0.23
C GLU A 67 7.95 -12.08 0.79
N ALA A 68 7.17 -12.77 -0.07
CA ALA A 68 6.31 -13.87 0.34
C ALA A 68 7.11 -14.98 1.03
N SER A 69 8.27 -15.34 0.48
CA SER A 69 9.17 -16.33 1.05
C SER A 69 9.69 -15.93 2.43
N TYR A 70 10.00 -14.64 2.63
CA TYR A 70 10.39 -14.12 3.94
C TYR A 70 9.30 -14.33 5.00
N PHE A 71 8.03 -14.14 4.62
CA PHE A 71 6.87 -14.39 5.48
C PHE A 71 6.40 -15.86 5.48
N LYS A 72 7.18 -16.79 4.90
CA LYS A 72 6.86 -18.21 4.82
C LYS A 72 5.55 -18.53 4.08
N ILE A 73 5.18 -17.69 3.12
CA ILE A 73 4.05 -17.92 2.23
C ILE A 73 4.61 -18.54 0.96
N LEU A 74 4.23 -19.80 0.72
CA LEU A 74 4.60 -20.51 -0.51
C LEU A 74 3.69 -19.99 -1.64
N THR A 75 4.29 -19.40 -2.65
CA THR A 75 3.56 -18.78 -3.77
C THR A 75 4.42 -18.74 -5.04
N ASP A 76 3.81 -18.40 -6.14
CA ASP A 76 4.44 -18.16 -7.43
C ASP A 76 4.25 -16.73 -7.91
N GLN A 77 4.92 -16.36 -9.01
CA GLN A 77 4.86 -15.01 -9.56
C GLN A 77 3.45 -14.65 -10.04
N ASP A 78 2.73 -15.59 -10.67
CA ASP A 78 1.39 -15.35 -11.20
C ASP A 78 0.41 -15.01 -10.06
N THR A 79 0.53 -15.67 -8.93
CA THR A 79 -0.28 -15.41 -7.73
C THR A 79 0.01 -14.01 -7.15
N VAL A 80 1.29 -13.61 -7.10
CA VAL A 80 1.71 -12.28 -6.65
C VAL A 80 1.20 -11.21 -7.61
N ASP A 81 1.42 -11.38 -8.92
CA ASP A 81 1.01 -10.44 -9.95
C ASP A 81 -0.52 -10.25 -9.94
N ARG A 82 -1.27 -11.35 -9.87
CA ARG A 82 -2.73 -11.28 -9.76
C ARG A 82 -3.20 -10.49 -8.55
N SER A 83 -2.54 -10.65 -7.40
CA SER A 83 -2.85 -9.89 -6.19
C SER A 83 -2.59 -8.39 -6.40
N ASN A 84 -1.42 -8.04 -6.94
CA ASN A 84 -1.00 -6.67 -7.19
C ASN A 84 -1.91 -5.97 -8.20
N ASP A 85 -2.17 -6.62 -9.35
CA ASP A 85 -2.99 -6.08 -10.42
C ASP A 85 -4.44 -5.86 -9.96
N THR A 86 -5.01 -6.84 -9.24
CA THR A 86 -6.37 -6.71 -8.71
C THR A 86 -6.47 -5.54 -7.75
N PHE A 87 -5.53 -5.40 -6.79
CA PHE A 87 -5.54 -4.28 -5.85
C PHE A 87 -5.41 -2.93 -6.56
N ALA A 88 -4.46 -2.83 -7.50
CA ALA A 88 -4.23 -1.60 -8.27
C ALA A 88 -5.44 -1.21 -9.12
N GLN A 89 -6.07 -2.20 -9.78
CA GLN A 89 -7.28 -1.98 -10.57
C GLN A 89 -8.45 -1.49 -9.70
N LEU A 90 -8.75 -2.19 -8.61
CA LEU A 90 -9.83 -1.83 -7.69
C LEU A 90 -9.65 -0.42 -7.12
N LEU A 91 -8.43 -0.08 -6.71
CA LEU A 91 -8.13 1.25 -6.21
C LEU A 91 -8.28 2.31 -7.30
N GLY A 92 -7.72 2.07 -8.49
CA GLY A 92 -7.81 2.99 -9.62
C GLY A 92 -9.25 3.25 -10.05
N GLU A 93 -10.09 2.22 -10.16
CA GLU A 93 -11.51 2.34 -10.52
C GLU A 93 -12.28 3.18 -9.49
N ARG A 94 -12.00 3.00 -8.19
CA ARG A 94 -12.69 3.77 -7.14
C ARG A 94 -12.24 5.23 -7.08
N LEU A 95 -10.97 5.50 -7.29
CA LEU A 95 -10.45 6.86 -7.35
C LEU A 95 -11.00 7.68 -8.53
N LEU A 96 -11.46 7.03 -9.59
CA LEU A 96 -12.09 7.70 -10.73
C LEU A 96 -13.54 8.13 -10.47
N VAL A 97 -14.22 7.52 -9.49
CA VAL A 97 -15.66 7.72 -9.27
C VAL A 97 -16.02 8.30 -7.91
N SER A 98 -15.09 8.37 -6.98
CA SER A 98 -15.29 8.93 -5.64
C SER A 98 -14.03 9.63 -5.13
N ASP A 99 -14.18 10.68 -4.35
CA ASP A 99 -13.14 11.36 -3.56
C ASP A 99 -13.27 11.08 -2.06
N ALA A 100 -14.31 10.34 -1.66
CA ALA A 100 -14.55 9.95 -0.27
C ALA A 100 -13.66 8.76 0.13
N LEU A 101 -12.53 9.03 0.79
CA LEU A 101 -11.53 8.00 1.14
C LEU A 101 -12.12 6.81 1.91
N GLU A 102 -13.10 7.03 2.79
CA GLU A 102 -13.73 5.95 3.55
C GLU A 102 -14.54 5.00 2.68
N GLU A 103 -15.25 5.54 1.70
CA GLU A 103 -15.99 4.76 0.72
C GLU A 103 -15.04 3.95 -0.15
N ILE A 104 -13.97 4.59 -0.65
CA ILE A 104 -12.93 3.95 -1.44
C ILE A 104 -12.27 2.83 -0.62
N HIS A 105 -11.81 3.13 0.59
CA HIS A 105 -11.17 2.15 1.48
C HIS A 105 -12.05 0.94 1.73
N THR A 106 -13.32 1.15 2.08
CA THR A 106 -14.27 0.09 2.37
C THR A 106 -14.56 -0.77 1.14
N SER A 107 -14.81 -0.12 0.00
CA SER A 107 -15.12 -0.80 -1.25
C SER A 107 -13.95 -1.63 -1.78
N VAL A 108 -12.74 -1.04 -1.82
CA VAL A 108 -11.52 -1.74 -2.23
C VAL A 108 -11.25 -2.91 -1.29
N GLY A 109 -11.28 -2.68 0.03
CA GLY A 109 -11.03 -3.72 1.02
C GLY A 109 -12.03 -4.88 0.93
N HIS A 110 -13.31 -4.60 0.70
CA HIS A 110 -14.32 -5.64 0.53
C HIS A 110 -14.06 -6.49 -0.72
N GLN A 111 -13.86 -5.86 -1.88
CA GLN A 111 -13.65 -6.58 -3.14
C GLN A 111 -12.31 -7.33 -3.16
N TYR A 112 -11.28 -6.75 -2.58
CA TYR A 112 -9.97 -7.41 -2.49
C TYR A 112 -9.99 -8.65 -1.57
N ARG A 113 -10.82 -8.65 -0.53
CA ARG A 113 -11.04 -9.84 0.32
C ARG A 113 -11.71 -10.99 -0.41
N LEU A 114 -12.48 -10.76 -1.46
CA LEU A 114 -13.01 -11.85 -2.28
C LEU A 114 -11.89 -12.61 -2.99
N LEU A 115 -10.85 -11.90 -3.46
CA LEU A 115 -9.66 -12.57 -4.00
C LEU A 115 -8.91 -13.37 -2.92
N ALA A 116 -8.91 -12.92 -1.68
CA ALA A 116 -8.25 -13.58 -0.57
C ALA A 116 -8.77 -15.01 -0.26
N GLU A 117 -9.92 -15.39 -0.78
CA GLU A 117 -10.44 -16.75 -0.66
C GLU A 117 -9.58 -17.78 -1.41
N THR A 118 -8.95 -17.34 -2.52
CA THR A 118 -8.15 -18.20 -3.42
C THR A 118 -6.72 -17.72 -3.64
N ASN A 119 -6.31 -16.63 -2.98
CA ASN A 119 -4.99 -16.03 -3.17
C ASN A 119 -4.40 -15.65 -1.81
N ASP A 120 -3.36 -16.37 -1.39
CA ASP A 120 -2.74 -16.20 -0.06
C ASP A 120 -2.03 -14.83 0.08
N ILE A 121 -1.55 -14.25 -1.03
CA ILE A 121 -0.95 -12.91 -1.03
C ILE A 121 -2.04 -11.85 -0.79
N ALA A 122 -3.17 -11.95 -1.49
CA ALA A 122 -4.30 -11.06 -1.25
C ALA A 122 -4.85 -11.21 0.17
N ARG A 123 -4.86 -12.43 0.73
CA ARG A 123 -5.24 -12.67 2.13
C ARG A 123 -4.31 -11.95 3.09
N TYR A 124 -3.00 -12.10 2.91
CA TYR A 124 -2.01 -11.42 3.73
C TYR A 124 -2.11 -9.90 3.63
N ASN A 125 -2.25 -9.36 2.41
CA ASN A 125 -2.29 -7.93 2.14
C ASN A 125 -3.61 -7.29 2.60
N SER A 126 -4.75 -7.98 2.48
CA SER A 126 -6.06 -7.43 2.85
C SER A 126 -6.17 -7.03 4.33
N ASP A 127 -5.41 -7.68 5.20
CA ASP A 127 -5.33 -7.36 6.64
C ASP A 127 -4.41 -6.16 6.93
N ARG A 128 -3.78 -5.59 5.89
CA ARG A 128 -2.79 -4.50 5.99
C ARG A 128 -3.18 -3.29 5.17
N TRP A 129 -4.45 -3.13 4.91
CA TRP A 129 -5.05 -1.98 4.28
C TRP A 129 -5.81 -1.14 5.31
N TYR A 130 -5.36 0.08 5.56
CA TYR A 130 -5.79 0.91 6.68
C TYR A 130 -6.27 2.28 6.25
N ILE A 131 -7.03 2.94 7.14
CA ILE A 131 -7.42 4.34 7.03
C ILE A 131 -7.28 5.02 8.40
N SER A 132 -6.80 6.27 8.41
CA SER A 132 -6.79 7.18 9.57
C SER A 132 -7.54 8.47 9.26
N ARG A 133 -8.17 9.04 10.28
CA ARG A 133 -8.93 10.30 10.23
C ARG A 133 -8.17 11.43 10.90
#